data_5cb6295904d14f368bd64b7e61e5e0b5
#
_entry.id   5cb6295904d14f368bd64b7e61e5e0b5
#
_cell.length_a   1.000
_cell.length_b   1.000
_cell.length_c   1.000
_cell.angle_alpha   90.00
_cell.angle_beta   90.00
_cell.angle_gamma   90.00
#
_symmetry.space_group_name_H-M   'P 1'
#
loop_
_entity.id
_entity.type
_entity.pdbx_description
1 polymer ?
#
loop_
_entity_poly.entity_id
_entity_poly.type
_entity_poly.pdbx_seq_one_letter_code
_entity_poly.pdbx_strand_id
1 'polypeptide(L)'
;YDEDWAHPSICEGLECSGWEYNSQDNYLRDHVNSKIDLRLVSSRPAVVLGKPLSWVFGIYSRQQSETLIREYTYNISDFSSTFDTRNSAVYGQISTDISSRLNLLSGIRYEKRDATYVDTDAVKHNVAEDLWGGRVSLQYKIDGGSLVYGLISRGYKAGGVNSDPDLAPEEREFDTEFMWNLETGLKRSWLQDKLNTQFALFYQERKDIQIKQSL
;
A
#
# COMPACT_ATOMS: atom_id res chain seq x y z
N TYR A 1 16.94 14.82 3.90
CA TYR A 1 18.35 15.18 4.06
C TYR A 1 19.10 13.96 4.58
N ASP A 2 19.92 13.34 3.72
CA ASP A 2 20.96 12.43 4.17
C ASP A 2 22.27 13.19 4.02
N GLU A 3 22.89 13.54 5.13
CA GLU A 3 24.24 14.10 5.13
C GLU A 3 25.23 12.93 5.07
N ASP A 4 25.90 12.77 3.95
CA ASP A 4 27.02 11.88 3.87
C ASP A 4 28.22 12.46 4.64
N TRP A 5 28.78 11.66 5.46
CA TRP A 5 29.92 11.99 6.29
C TRP A 5 31.22 11.76 5.53
N ALA A 6 32.20 12.57 5.81
CA ALA A 6 33.54 12.42 5.30
C ALA A 6 34.07 11.00 5.56
N HIS A 7 34.40 10.27 4.49
CA HIS A 7 34.93 8.92 4.59
C HIS A 7 36.45 9.00 4.80
N PRO A 8 37.00 8.61 5.98
CA PRO A 8 38.42 8.75 6.27
C PRO A 8 39.34 7.95 5.34
N SER A 9 38.80 6.91 4.68
CA SER A 9 39.55 6.01 3.81
C SER A 9 40.07 6.65 2.52
N ILE A 10 39.53 7.79 2.09
CA ILE A 10 40.04 8.52 0.92
C ILE A 10 41.39 9.19 1.21
N CYS A 11 41.68 9.39 2.49
CA CYS A 11 42.93 10.02 2.95
C CYS A 11 44.00 9.03 3.39
N GLU A 12 43.80 7.72 3.31
CA GLU A 12 44.82 6.73 3.62
C GLU A 12 45.98 6.83 2.64
N GLY A 13 47.13 7.34 3.12
CA GLY A 13 48.34 7.48 2.35
C GLY A 13 48.57 8.83 1.66
N LEU A 14 47.67 9.81 1.81
CA LEU A 14 47.85 11.18 1.39
C LEU A 14 47.92 12.10 2.60
N GLU A 15 48.82 13.10 2.60
CA GLU A 15 48.77 14.16 3.59
C GLU A 15 47.53 15.03 3.32
N CYS A 16 46.46 14.72 3.98
CA CYS A 16 45.18 15.45 3.85
C CYS A 16 45.11 16.71 4.73
N SER A 17 46.21 17.28 5.13
CA SER A 17 46.21 18.52 5.89
C SER A 17 45.73 19.68 5.01
N GLY A 18 44.54 20.18 5.35
CA GLY A 18 43.89 21.30 4.66
C GLY A 18 42.81 20.90 3.63
N TRP A 19 42.48 19.63 3.49
CA TRP A 19 41.31 19.19 2.70
C TRP A 19 40.13 19.02 3.61
N GLU A 20 39.21 19.94 3.56
CA GLU A 20 37.84 19.71 4.07
C GLU A 20 37.10 18.92 2.99
N TYR A 21 36.90 17.63 3.25
CA TYR A 21 36.05 16.78 2.45
C TYR A 21 34.62 17.03 2.87
N ASN A 22 33.82 17.55 1.97
CA ASN A 22 32.38 17.74 2.16
C ASN A 22 31.64 17.10 0.98
N SER A 23 30.88 16.04 1.25
CA SER A 23 29.97 15.47 0.27
C SER A 23 28.54 15.76 0.70
N GLN A 24 27.71 16.09 -0.26
CA GLN A 24 26.28 16.30 -0.07
C GLN A 24 25.51 15.41 -1.03
N ASP A 25 24.54 14.69 -0.52
CA ASP A 25 23.54 13.97 -1.28
C ASP A 25 22.14 14.51 -0.90
N ASN A 26 21.59 15.31 -1.77
CA ASN A 26 20.34 16.03 -1.52
C ASN A 26 19.23 15.48 -2.42
N TYR A 27 18.09 15.11 -1.81
CA TYR A 27 16.89 14.61 -2.49
C TYR A 27 15.76 15.63 -2.39
N LEU A 28 15.48 16.30 -3.49
CA LEU A 28 14.35 17.20 -3.61
C LEU A 28 13.17 16.43 -4.22
N ARG A 29 12.05 16.38 -3.49
CA ARG A 29 10.85 15.69 -3.96
C ARG A 29 9.67 16.64 -4.00
N ASP A 30 9.03 16.69 -5.15
CA ASP A 30 7.72 17.32 -5.30
C ASP A 30 6.66 16.25 -5.56
N HIS A 31 5.52 16.37 -4.89
CA HIS A 31 4.48 15.37 -4.92
C HIS A 31 3.10 16.03 -5.06
N VAL A 32 2.51 15.87 -6.22
CA VAL A 32 1.15 16.35 -6.50
C VAL A 32 0.19 15.17 -6.54
N ASN A 33 -0.91 15.27 -5.81
CA ASN A 33 -1.90 14.20 -5.72
C ASN A 33 -3.33 14.78 -5.79
N SER A 34 -4.12 14.24 -6.71
CA SER A 34 -5.54 14.54 -6.88
C SER A 34 -6.34 13.26 -6.78
N LYS A 35 -7.43 13.27 -6.00
CA LYS A 35 -8.30 12.10 -5.85
C LYS A 35 -9.78 12.48 -5.81
N ILE A 36 -10.61 11.59 -6.34
CA ILE A 36 -12.07 11.63 -6.28
C ILE A 36 -12.55 10.27 -5.77
N ASP A 37 -13.43 10.27 -4.79
CA ASP A 37 -14.09 9.07 -4.24
C ASP A 37 -15.58 9.37 -4.09
N LEU A 38 -16.40 8.75 -4.94
CA LEU A 38 -17.86 8.89 -4.91
C LEU A 38 -18.46 7.59 -4.39
N ARG A 39 -19.34 7.72 -3.39
CA ARG A 39 -19.96 6.57 -2.72
C ARG A 39 -21.45 6.71 -2.67
N LEU A 40 -22.12 5.60 -2.95
CA LEU A 40 -23.52 5.37 -2.66
C LEU A 40 -23.60 4.43 -1.46
N VAL A 41 -24.38 4.81 -0.48
CA VAL A 41 -24.53 4.05 0.77
C VAL A 41 -26.02 3.83 1.01
N SER A 42 -26.42 2.62 1.35
CA SER A 42 -27.79 2.34 1.76
C SER A 42 -28.13 3.12 3.03
N SER A 43 -29.07 4.05 2.95
CA SER A 43 -29.57 4.80 4.13
C SER A 43 -30.39 3.94 5.07
N ARG A 44 -31.02 2.90 4.53
CA ARG A 44 -31.75 1.85 5.25
C ARG A 44 -31.40 0.51 4.64
N PRO A 45 -31.38 -0.58 5.42
CA PRO A 45 -31.19 -1.90 4.87
C PRO A 45 -32.28 -2.20 3.82
N ALA A 46 -31.87 -2.63 2.63
CA ALA A 46 -32.78 -3.22 1.68
C ALA A 46 -33.19 -4.62 2.17
N VAL A 47 -34.42 -5.05 1.90
CA VAL A 47 -34.83 -6.42 2.22
C VAL A 47 -34.62 -7.29 0.99
N VAL A 48 -33.65 -8.20 1.06
CA VAL A 48 -33.32 -9.16 0.01
C VAL A 48 -33.51 -10.58 0.56
N LEU A 49 -34.36 -11.38 -0.07
CA LEU A 49 -34.70 -12.73 0.40
C LEU A 49 -35.17 -12.76 1.87
N GLY A 50 -35.90 -11.73 2.30
CA GLY A 50 -36.40 -11.60 3.67
C GLY A 50 -35.35 -11.21 4.72
N LYS A 51 -34.13 -10.83 4.29
CA LYS A 51 -33.04 -10.43 5.16
C LYS A 51 -32.63 -8.96 4.96
N PRO A 52 -32.29 -8.23 6.04
CA PRO A 52 -31.78 -6.87 5.91
C PRO A 52 -30.40 -6.89 5.26
N LEU A 53 -30.23 -6.11 4.20
CA LEU A 53 -28.98 -5.95 3.47
C LEU A 53 -28.56 -4.49 3.49
N SER A 54 -27.45 -4.17 4.12
CA SER A 54 -26.76 -2.89 4.00
C SER A 54 -25.66 -2.99 2.96
N TRP A 55 -25.52 -1.93 2.15
CA TRP A 55 -24.50 -1.94 1.10
C TRP A 55 -23.84 -0.57 0.93
N VAL A 56 -22.63 -0.62 0.42
CA VAL A 56 -21.85 0.51 -0.08
C VAL A 56 -21.37 0.14 -1.47
N PHE A 57 -21.47 1.06 -2.40
CA PHE A 57 -20.88 0.97 -3.73
C PHE A 57 -20.15 2.27 -4.03
N GLY A 58 -18.93 2.20 -4.58
CA GLY A 58 -18.13 3.38 -4.86
C GLY A 58 -17.28 3.27 -6.11
N ILE A 59 -16.95 4.45 -6.63
CA ILE A 59 -15.96 4.64 -7.68
C ILE A 59 -14.85 5.55 -7.16
N TYR A 60 -13.64 5.25 -7.55
CA TYR A 60 -12.46 5.95 -7.09
C TYR A 60 -11.55 6.27 -8.27
N SER A 61 -11.01 7.48 -8.29
CA SER A 61 -9.96 7.87 -9.21
C SER A 61 -8.89 8.66 -8.46
N ARG A 62 -7.63 8.39 -8.76
CA ARG A 62 -6.47 9.10 -8.24
C ARG A 62 -5.48 9.35 -9.36
N GLN A 63 -4.93 10.53 -9.40
CA GLN A 63 -3.78 10.89 -10.22
C GLN A 63 -2.69 11.41 -9.28
N GLN A 64 -1.48 10.94 -9.47
CA GLN A 64 -0.32 11.33 -8.67
C GLN A 64 0.86 11.56 -9.61
N SER A 65 1.57 12.64 -9.40
CA SER A 65 2.85 12.94 -10.01
C SER A 65 3.87 13.12 -8.92
N GLU A 66 4.99 12.45 -9.02
CA GLU A 66 6.15 12.60 -8.16
C GLU A 66 7.36 12.95 -9.01
N THR A 67 8.01 14.05 -8.68
CA THR A 67 9.29 14.46 -9.27
C THR A 67 10.37 14.32 -8.21
N LEU A 68 11.45 13.66 -8.56
CA LEU A 68 12.66 13.53 -7.76
C LEU A 68 13.80 14.25 -8.48
N ILE A 69 14.56 15.08 -7.73
CA ILE A 69 15.84 15.60 -8.16
C ILE A 69 16.86 15.17 -7.09
N ARG A 70 17.94 14.54 -7.52
CA ARG A 70 19.06 14.17 -6.67
C ARG A 70 20.28 14.99 -7.08
N GLU A 71 20.74 15.82 -6.16
CA GLU A 71 21.94 16.62 -6.29
C GLU A 71 23.06 15.95 -5.46
N TYR A 72 24.01 15.33 -6.13
CA TYR A 72 25.11 14.64 -5.46
C TYR A 72 26.46 15.25 -5.87
N THR A 73 27.29 15.57 -4.90
CA THR A 73 28.57 16.29 -5.09
C THR A 73 29.49 15.64 -6.13
N TYR A 74 29.43 14.33 -6.29
CA TYR A 74 30.28 13.59 -7.24
C TYR A 74 29.64 13.30 -8.58
N ASN A 75 28.38 13.65 -8.77
CA ASN A 75 27.74 13.53 -10.06
C ASN A 75 28.09 14.72 -10.96
N ILE A 76 28.32 14.45 -12.25
CA ILE A 76 28.60 15.48 -13.26
C ILE A 76 27.36 16.34 -13.52
N SER A 77 26.17 15.74 -13.36
CA SER A 77 24.86 16.39 -13.52
C SER A 77 23.88 15.81 -12.51
N ASP A 78 22.87 16.62 -12.16
CA ASP A 78 21.81 16.17 -11.29
C ASP A 78 21.00 15.06 -11.95
N PHE A 79 20.67 14.04 -11.17
CA PHE A 79 19.71 13.01 -11.58
C PHE A 79 18.30 13.54 -11.32
N SER A 80 17.41 13.40 -12.30
CA SER A 80 15.99 13.65 -12.06
C SER A 80 15.12 12.55 -12.63
N SER A 81 14.00 12.30 -11.96
CA SER A 81 12.98 11.38 -12.44
C SER A 81 11.57 11.92 -12.20
N THR A 82 10.65 11.49 -13.05
CA THR A 82 9.23 11.73 -12.88
C THR A 82 8.49 10.40 -12.87
N PHE A 83 7.62 10.23 -11.89
CA PHE A 83 6.78 9.05 -11.74
C PHE A 83 5.31 9.46 -11.65
N ASP A 84 4.59 9.24 -12.75
CA ASP A 84 3.18 9.55 -12.87
C ASP A 84 2.35 8.28 -12.69
N THR A 85 1.32 8.33 -11.85
CA THR A 85 0.39 7.22 -11.66
C THR A 85 -1.05 7.66 -11.79
N ARG A 86 -1.85 6.80 -12.40
CA ARG A 86 -3.29 6.94 -12.50
C ARG A 86 -3.97 5.66 -12.04
N ASN A 87 -4.80 5.79 -11.01
CA ASN A 87 -5.58 4.69 -10.46
C ASN A 87 -7.06 4.95 -10.71
N SER A 88 -7.78 3.94 -11.19
CA SER A 88 -9.24 3.96 -11.33
C SER A 88 -9.80 2.68 -10.73
N ALA A 89 -10.74 2.79 -9.82
CA ALA A 89 -11.28 1.62 -9.14
C ALA A 89 -12.80 1.69 -8.98
N VAL A 90 -13.39 0.49 -8.93
CA VAL A 90 -14.75 0.26 -8.47
C VAL A 90 -14.69 -0.65 -7.25
N TYR A 91 -15.57 -0.41 -6.30
CA TYR A 91 -15.63 -1.24 -5.10
C TYR A 91 -17.03 -1.34 -4.56
N GLY A 92 -17.29 -2.42 -3.85
CA GLY A 92 -18.55 -2.63 -3.18
C GLY A 92 -18.39 -3.47 -1.92
N GLN A 93 -19.29 -3.26 -0.99
CA GLN A 93 -19.40 -4.03 0.24
C GLN A 93 -20.86 -4.24 0.58
N ILE A 94 -21.17 -5.43 1.06
CA ILE A 94 -22.46 -5.79 1.61
C ILE A 94 -22.30 -6.28 3.04
N SER A 95 -23.31 -6.04 3.86
CA SER A 95 -23.47 -6.61 5.20
C SER A 95 -24.90 -7.07 5.38
N THR A 96 -25.08 -8.30 5.83
CA THR A 96 -26.40 -8.88 6.05
C THR A 96 -26.43 -9.80 7.26
N ASP A 97 -27.51 -9.76 8.01
CA ASP A 97 -27.75 -10.69 9.10
C ASP A 97 -28.38 -11.99 8.54
N ILE A 98 -27.57 -13.05 8.46
CA ILE A 98 -28.03 -14.38 8.06
C ILE A 98 -28.99 -14.93 9.10
N SER A 99 -28.74 -14.66 10.38
CA SER A 99 -29.63 -14.95 11.50
C SER A 99 -29.51 -13.87 12.58
N SER A 100 -30.28 -13.94 13.65
CA SER A 100 -30.20 -13.02 14.79
C SER A 100 -28.80 -12.97 15.45
N ARG A 101 -27.97 -13.99 15.21
CA ARG A 101 -26.62 -14.11 15.78
C ARG A 101 -25.49 -14.14 14.76
N LEU A 102 -25.82 -14.36 13.47
CA LEU A 102 -24.82 -14.55 12.43
C LEU A 102 -24.90 -13.42 11.40
N ASN A 103 -23.85 -12.63 11.29
CA ASN A 103 -23.68 -11.58 10.29
C ASN A 103 -22.62 -11.99 9.26
N LEU A 104 -22.93 -11.75 7.98
CA LEU A 104 -21.99 -11.84 6.86
C LEU A 104 -21.62 -10.44 6.39
N LEU A 105 -20.32 -10.19 6.26
CA LEU A 105 -19.78 -9.00 5.61
C LEU A 105 -18.91 -9.47 4.45
N SER A 106 -19.18 -8.95 3.25
CA SER A 106 -18.36 -9.23 2.06
C SER A 106 -18.08 -7.95 1.30
N GLY A 107 -16.86 -7.80 0.81
CA GLY A 107 -16.46 -6.65 0.01
C GLY A 107 -15.42 -7.02 -1.02
N ILE A 108 -15.45 -6.30 -2.14
CA ILE A 108 -14.52 -6.45 -3.26
C ILE A 108 -14.15 -5.07 -3.81
N ARG A 109 -12.91 -4.94 -4.26
CA ARG A 109 -12.38 -3.80 -5.02
C ARG A 109 -11.62 -4.33 -6.23
N TYR A 110 -11.91 -3.74 -7.37
CA TYR A 110 -11.13 -3.90 -8.59
C TYR A 110 -10.55 -2.54 -8.97
N GLU A 111 -9.28 -2.52 -9.31
CA GLU A 111 -8.53 -1.32 -9.62
C GLU A 111 -7.68 -1.53 -10.86
N LYS A 112 -7.75 -0.58 -11.79
CA LYS A 112 -6.81 -0.45 -12.89
C LYS A 112 -5.83 0.65 -12.56
N ARG A 113 -4.54 0.36 -12.68
CA ARG A 113 -3.45 1.29 -12.45
C ARG A 113 -2.56 1.38 -13.68
N ASP A 114 -2.32 2.59 -14.13
CA ASP A 114 -1.34 2.93 -15.15
C ASP A 114 -0.25 3.78 -14.50
N ALA A 115 1.01 3.45 -14.73
CA ALA A 115 2.15 4.19 -14.22
C ALA A 115 3.17 4.43 -15.34
N THR A 116 3.74 5.63 -15.35
CA THR A 116 4.80 6.02 -16.28
C THR A 116 5.98 6.56 -15.49
N TYR A 117 7.15 6.02 -15.73
CA TYR A 117 8.43 6.48 -15.21
C TYR A 117 9.31 7.00 -16.32
N VAL A 118 9.97 8.13 -16.09
CA VAL A 118 10.98 8.71 -16.98
C VAL A 118 12.07 9.35 -16.14
N ASP A 119 13.34 9.19 -16.54
CA ASP A 119 14.48 9.82 -15.89
C ASP A 119 15.46 10.49 -16.86
N THR A 120 16.48 11.14 -16.31
CA THR A 120 17.54 11.84 -17.07
C THR A 120 18.45 10.90 -17.86
N ASP A 121 18.48 9.61 -17.52
CA ASP A 121 19.25 8.58 -18.25
C ASP A 121 18.47 8.04 -19.45
N ALA A 122 17.36 8.73 -19.83
CA ALA A 122 16.44 8.35 -20.90
C ALA A 122 15.75 6.99 -20.67
N VAL A 123 15.74 6.49 -19.45
CA VAL A 123 15.00 5.28 -19.09
C VAL A 123 13.52 5.61 -19.02
N LYS A 124 12.71 4.79 -19.67
CA LYS A 124 11.26 4.93 -19.67
C LYS A 124 10.59 3.58 -19.44
N HIS A 125 9.71 3.54 -18.42
CA HIS A 125 8.86 2.41 -18.13
C HIS A 125 7.38 2.81 -18.16
N ASN A 126 6.54 1.91 -18.70
CA ASN A 126 5.10 2.04 -18.65
C ASN A 126 4.53 0.76 -18.07
N VAL A 127 3.97 0.86 -16.89
CA VAL A 127 3.41 -0.27 -16.15
C VAL A 127 1.89 -0.14 -16.12
N ALA A 128 1.20 -1.18 -16.57
CA ALA A 128 -0.26 -1.26 -16.51
C ALA A 128 -0.66 -2.51 -15.72
N GLU A 129 -1.45 -2.32 -14.66
CA GLU A 129 -1.79 -3.37 -13.73
C GLU A 129 -3.30 -3.44 -13.52
N ASP A 130 -3.81 -4.66 -13.46
CA ASP A 130 -5.16 -4.99 -13.03
C ASP A 130 -5.10 -5.60 -11.63
N LEU A 131 -5.59 -4.86 -10.66
CA LEU A 131 -5.46 -5.16 -9.25
C LEU A 131 -6.83 -5.50 -8.66
N TRP A 132 -6.90 -6.51 -7.82
CA TRP A 132 -8.12 -6.79 -7.08
C TRP A 132 -7.84 -7.24 -5.66
N GLY A 133 -8.68 -6.81 -4.77
CA GLY A 133 -8.68 -7.19 -3.37
C GLY A 133 -10.10 -7.38 -2.86
N GLY A 134 -10.22 -8.09 -1.76
CA GLY A 134 -11.53 -8.33 -1.18
C GLY A 134 -11.45 -9.01 0.16
N ARG A 135 -12.60 -9.11 0.81
CA ARG A 135 -12.74 -9.80 2.09
C ARG A 135 -14.12 -10.42 2.24
N VAL A 136 -14.15 -11.54 2.94
CA VAL A 136 -15.37 -12.16 3.44
C VAL A 136 -15.18 -12.44 4.93
N SER A 137 -16.13 -12.01 5.76
CA SER A 137 -16.12 -12.23 7.19
C SER A 137 -17.46 -12.73 7.65
N LEU A 138 -17.43 -13.78 8.45
CA LEU A 138 -18.57 -14.29 9.21
C LEU A 138 -18.36 -13.94 10.69
N GLN A 139 -19.38 -13.33 11.31
CA GLN A 139 -19.37 -12.91 12.69
C GLN A 139 -20.53 -13.57 13.44
N TYR A 140 -20.21 -14.31 14.48
CA TYR A 140 -21.22 -15.00 15.29
C TYR A 140 -21.25 -14.45 16.72
N LYS A 141 -22.39 -13.90 17.10
CA LYS A 141 -22.65 -13.42 18.47
C LYS A 141 -23.02 -14.62 19.35
N ILE A 142 -22.16 -14.97 20.31
CA ILE A 142 -22.39 -16.05 21.27
C ILE A 142 -23.45 -15.60 22.28
N ASP A 143 -23.22 -14.40 22.82
CA ASP A 143 -24.10 -13.73 23.80
C ASP A 143 -24.02 -12.20 23.62
N GLY A 144 -24.61 -11.42 24.56
CA GLY A 144 -24.59 -9.94 24.50
C GLY A 144 -23.19 -9.29 24.59
N GLY A 145 -22.18 -10.03 25.06
CA GLY A 145 -20.83 -9.49 25.26
C GLY A 145 -19.74 -10.24 24.50
N SER A 146 -20.08 -11.30 23.75
CA SER A 146 -19.08 -12.18 23.11
C SER A 146 -19.35 -12.36 21.61
N LEU A 147 -18.31 -12.21 20.81
CA LEU A 147 -18.32 -12.34 19.36
C LEU A 147 -17.15 -13.22 18.91
N VAL A 148 -17.43 -14.25 18.12
CA VAL A 148 -16.43 -15.03 17.35
C VAL A 148 -16.55 -14.62 15.90
N TYR A 149 -15.42 -14.55 15.20
CA TYR A 149 -15.40 -14.27 13.77
C TYR A 149 -14.37 -15.12 13.03
N GLY A 150 -14.65 -15.31 11.74
CA GLY A 150 -13.71 -15.80 10.75
C GLY A 150 -13.64 -14.82 9.58
N LEU A 151 -12.44 -14.60 9.06
CA LEU A 151 -12.16 -13.67 7.97
C LEU A 151 -11.20 -14.33 6.98
N ILE A 152 -11.53 -14.21 5.70
CA ILE A 152 -10.57 -14.40 4.62
C ILE A 152 -10.48 -13.10 3.83
N SER A 153 -9.28 -12.67 3.52
CA SER A 153 -9.06 -11.47 2.71
C SER A 153 -7.87 -11.60 1.79
N ARG A 154 -7.94 -10.87 0.67
CA ARG A 154 -6.85 -10.67 -0.27
C ARG A 154 -6.57 -9.18 -0.40
N GLY A 155 -5.31 -8.80 -0.14
CA GLY A 155 -4.77 -7.46 -0.37
C GLY A 155 -3.75 -7.47 -1.50
N TYR A 156 -3.37 -6.28 -1.95
CA TYR A 156 -2.31 -6.08 -2.94
C TYR A 156 -1.52 -4.81 -2.63
N LYS A 157 -0.27 -4.80 -3.09
CA LYS A 157 0.60 -3.63 -3.16
C LYS A 157 1.09 -3.55 -4.60
N ALA A 158 0.75 -2.48 -5.30
CA ALA A 158 1.09 -2.30 -6.70
C ALA A 158 2.59 -2.41 -6.94
N GLY A 159 2.96 -2.85 -8.12
CA GLY A 159 4.31 -2.85 -8.63
C GLY A 159 4.84 -1.43 -8.86
N GLY A 160 6.03 -1.32 -9.39
CA GLY A 160 6.64 -0.02 -9.62
C GLY A 160 7.97 -0.11 -10.33
N VAL A 161 8.70 0.99 -10.30
CA VAL A 161 10.00 1.13 -10.92
C VAL A 161 11.00 1.61 -9.86
N ASN A 162 12.14 0.94 -9.75
CA ASN A 162 13.25 1.39 -8.94
C ASN A 162 14.03 2.48 -9.72
N SER A 163 14.23 3.62 -9.10
CA SER A 163 14.95 4.74 -9.69
C SER A 163 16.47 4.64 -9.54
N ASP A 164 16.99 3.52 -9.06
CA ASP A 164 18.43 3.32 -8.87
C ASP A 164 19.14 3.27 -10.24
N PRO A 165 20.05 4.24 -10.54
CA PRO A 165 20.76 4.28 -11.81
C PRO A 165 21.77 3.14 -11.98
N ASP A 166 22.20 2.48 -10.91
CA ASP A 166 23.15 1.38 -10.95
C ASP A 166 22.52 0.05 -11.37
N LEU A 167 21.18 -0.02 -11.39
CA LEU A 167 20.44 -1.17 -11.90
C LEU A 167 20.28 -1.09 -13.43
N ALA A 168 20.40 -2.23 -14.10
CA ALA A 168 20.04 -2.33 -15.52
C ALA A 168 18.57 -1.94 -15.71
N PRO A 169 18.22 -1.24 -16.80
CA PRO A 169 16.84 -0.76 -17.02
C PRO A 169 15.77 -1.86 -16.89
N GLU A 170 16.05 -3.06 -17.38
CA GLU A 170 15.17 -4.23 -17.33
C GLU A 170 14.97 -4.82 -15.93
N GLU A 171 15.87 -4.50 -14.98
CA GLU A 171 15.81 -4.95 -13.58
C GLU A 171 15.14 -3.93 -12.66
N ARG A 172 14.80 -2.75 -13.17
CA ARG A 172 14.18 -1.67 -12.37
C ARG A 172 12.69 -1.87 -12.13
N GLU A 173 12.00 -2.62 -12.99
CA GLU A 173 10.58 -2.91 -12.82
C GLU A 173 10.38 -4.06 -11.84
N PHE A 174 9.43 -3.91 -10.91
CA PHE A 174 9.06 -4.95 -9.95
C PHE A 174 7.55 -5.14 -9.92
N ASP A 175 7.15 -6.40 -9.76
CA ASP A 175 5.76 -6.85 -9.82
C ASP A 175 4.93 -6.45 -8.62
N THR A 176 3.61 -6.56 -8.79
CA THR A 176 2.61 -6.43 -7.73
C THR A 176 2.77 -7.53 -6.68
N GLU A 177 2.87 -7.14 -5.42
CA GLU A 177 2.82 -8.05 -4.27
C GLU A 177 1.37 -8.35 -3.89
N PHE A 178 1.08 -9.60 -3.55
CA PHE A 178 -0.23 -10.04 -3.06
C PHE A 178 -0.12 -10.67 -1.69
N MET A 179 -1.15 -10.46 -0.88
CA MET A 179 -1.26 -11.08 0.43
C MET A 179 -2.64 -11.71 0.62
N TRP A 180 -2.65 -12.99 0.94
CA TRP A 180 -3.81 -13.68 1.47
C TRP A 180 -3.73 -13.74 2.99
N ASN A 181 -4.84 -13.45 3.64
CA ASN A 181 -4.97 -13.53 5.09
C ASN A 181 -6.18 -14.37 5.46
N LEU A 182 -5.96 -15.37 6.29
CA LEU A 182 -6.98 -16.15 6.98
C LEU A 182 -6.89 -15.83 8.47
N GLU A 183 -7.99 -15.39 9.06
CA GLU A 183 -8.00 -14.97 10.46
C GLU A 183 -9.25 -15.49 11.16
N THR A 184 -9.11 -15.89 12.41
CA THR A 184 -10.23 -16.14 13.31
C THR A 184 -9.96 -15.48 14.65
N GLY A 185 -11.01 -15.07 15.33
CA GLY A 185 -10.83 -14.41 16.61
C GLY A 185 -12.08 -14.40 17.49
N LEU A 186 -11.81 -14.08 18.74
CA LEU A 186 -12.81 -13.92 19.79
C LEU A 186 -12.69 -12.52 20.39
N LYS A 187 -13.81 -11.82 20.48
CA LYS A 187 -13.93 -10.55 21.23
C LYS A 187 -14.90 -10.76 22.35
N ARG A 188 -14.55 -10.29 23.54
CA ARG A 188 -15.42 -10.41 24.71
C ARG A 188 -15.31 -9.20 25.63
N SER A 189 -16.50 -8.71 26.04
CA SER A 189 -16.66 -7.72 27.09
C SER A 189 -16.90 -8.42 28.43
N TRP A 190 -16.26 -7.92 29.47
CA TRP A 190 -16.32 -8.40 30.83
C TRP A 190 -16.69 -7.27 31.78
N LEU A 191 -17.15 -7.62 32.98
CA LEU A 191 -17.38 -6.67 34.08
C LEU A 191 -18.29 -5.50 33.66
N GLN A 192 -19.38 -5.77 32.96
CA GLN A 192 -20.32 -4.75 32.47
C GLN A 192 -19.60 -3.74 31.55
N ASP A 193 -18.89 -4.24 30.54
CA ASP A 193 -18.12 -3.49 29.53
C ASP A 193 -16.91 -2.69 30.04
N LYS A 194 -16.51 -2.89 31.31
CA LYS A 194 -15.32 -2.26 31.88
C LYS A 194 -14.00 -2.87 31.40
N LEU A 195 -14.02 -4.11 30.92
CA LEU A 195 -12.86 -4.81 30.36
C LEU A 195 -13.23 -5.45 29.04
N ASN A 196 -12.50 -5.09 27.99
CA ASN A 196 -12.63 -5.70 26.67
C ASN A 196 -11.38 -6.50 26.33
N THR A 197 -11.56 -7.76 25.94
CA THR A 197 -10.48 -8.64 25.48
C THR A 197 -10.71 -9.03 24.04
N GLN A 198 -9.61 -9.12 23.28
CA GLN A 198 -9.61 -9.62 21.93
C GLN A 198 -8.46 -10.59 21.75
N PHE A 199 -8.78 -11.75 21.19
CA PHE A 199 -7.82 -12.76 20.77
C PHE A 199 -8.01 -12.98 19.26
N ALA A 200 -6.91 -13.05 18.51
CA ALA A 200 -6.93 -13.37 17.08
C ALA A 200 -5.79 -14.34 16.76
N LEU A 201 -6.08 -15.29 15.90
CA LEU A 201 -5.13 -16.19 15.27
C LEU A 201 -5.23 -15.97 13.77
N PHE A 202 -4.09 -15.78 13.10
CA PHE A 202 -4.06 -15.54 11.67
C PHE A 202 -2.95 -16.34 10.98
N TYR A 203 -3.17 -16.62 9.71
CA TYR A 203 -2.20 -17.14 8.77
C TYR A 203 -2.15 -16.22 7.55
N GLN A 204 -0.94 -15.79 7.18
CA GLN A 204 -0.72 -14.90 6.03
C GLN A 204 0.26 -15.51 5.05
N GLU A 205 -0.09 -15.46 3.77
CA GLU A 205 0.79 -15.84 2.68
C GLU A 205 0.99 -14.62 1.78
N ARG A 206 2.26 -14.25 1.57
CA ARG A 206 2.65 -13.16 0.67
C ARG A 206 3.37 -13.75 -0.54
N LYS A 207 3.03 -13.24 -1.72
CA LYS A 207 3.66 -13.59 -3.00
C LYS A 207 4.25 -12.33 -3.62
N ASP A 208 5.36 -12.51 -4.34
CA ASP A 208 6.07 -11.42 -5.03
C ASP A 208 6.42 -10.28 -4.07
N ILE A 209 7.04 -10.65 -2.94
CA ILE A 209 7.33 -9.73 -1.83
C ILE A 209 8.28 -8.63 -2.29
N GLN A 210 7.86 -7.39 -2.14
CA GLN A 210 8.69 -6.21 -2.39
C GLN A 210 9.50 -5.86 -1.14
N ILE A 211 10.82 -6.04 -1.22
CA ILE A 211 11.75 -5.69 -0.14
C ILE A 211 12.78 -4.68 -0.65
N LYS A 212 13.16 -3.73 0.20
CA LYS A 212 14.30 -2.86 -0.06
C LYS A 212 15.56 -3.54 0.44
N GLN A 213 16.52 -3.72 -0.43
CA GLN A 213 17.86 -4.14 -0.07
C GLN A 213 18.79 -2.92 -0.15
N SER A 214 19.58 -2.68 0.89
CA SER A 214 20.68 -1.72 0.86
C SER A 214 21.95 -2.52 0.67
N LEU A 215 22.70 -2.22 -0.36
CA LEU A 215 24.01 -2.77 -0.63
C LEU A 215 25.08 -1.84 -0.03
#